data_109d93a370c2c40ee913e06a58369855
#
_entry.id   109d93a370c2c40ee913e06a58369855
#
_cell.length_a   1.000
_cell.length_b   1.000
_cell.length_c   1.000
_cell.angle_alpha   90.00
_cell.angle_beta   90.00
_cell.angle_gamma   90.00
#
_symmetry.space_group_name_H-M   'P 1'
#
loop_
_entity.id
_entity.type
_entity.pdbx_description
1 polymer ?
#
loop_
_entity_poly.entity_id
_entity_poly.type
_entity_poly.pdbx_seq_one_letter_code
_entity_poly.pdbx_strand_id
1 'polypeptide(L)'
;MSFSDRLTRAADIARRAHNHQTRKGSDVPYLSHLFAVAALVMESGGSEDQVCAALLHDVLEDAGVGWSGEIRAELGEHVLALVVACTDGLPDAEGHKESWRTRKHRYIEHCLQDTPLAREALVICAADKLHNLRSLLIDLREHGPAALLKFVKDEPELRDKGEATLWYYETLLSIFERRGVSTARLLRPAVDALREIVRDLP
;
A
#
# COMPACT_ATOMS: atom_id res chain seq x y z
N MET A 1 -4.43 -24.31 -0.60
CA MET A 1 -3.23 -23.79 -1.30
C MET A 1 -2.04 -24.17 -0.46
N SER A 2 -0.95 -24.70 -1.05
CA SER A 2 0.32 -24.91 -0.34
C SER A 2 1.32 -23.88 -0.83
N PHE A 3 2.10 -23.34 0.08
CA PHE A 3 3.18 -22.41 -0.25
C PHE A 3 4.50 -23.17 -0.36
N SER A 4 5.36 -22.76 -1.29
CA SER A 4 6.70 -23.30 -1.48
C SER A 4 7.76 -22.50 -0.72
N ASP A 5 9.03 -22.86 -0.86
CA ASP A 5 10.15 -22.11 -0.28
C ASP A 5 10.27 -20.66 -0.82
N ARG A 6 9.55 -20.33 -1.90
CA ARG A 6 9.51 -18.97 -2.46
C ARG A 6 8.97 -17.96 -1.47
N LEU A 7 7.98 -18.35 -0.65
CA LEU A 7 7.46 -17.48 0.40
C LEU A 7 8.53 -17.12 1.44
N THR A 8 9.35 -18.11 1.83
CA THR A 8 10.47 -17.88 2.78
C THR A 8 11.52 -16.96 2.16
N ARG A 9 11.84 -17.13 0.88
CA ARG A 9 12.78 -16.24 0.15
C ARG A 9 12.24 -14.82 0.05
N ALA A 10 10.96 -14.64 -0.27
CA ALA A 10 10.33 -13.33 -0.29
C ALA A 10 10.39 -12.64 1.08
N ALA A 11 10.10 -13.38 2.16
CA ALA A 11 10.18 -12.87 3.53
C ALA A 11 11.62 -12.48 3.92
N ASP A 12 12.65 -13.23 3.48
CA ASP A 12 14.06 -12.87 3.75
C ASP A 12 14.48 -11.62 2.97
N ILE A 13 14.09 -11.49 1.70
CA ILE A 13 14.33 -10.26 0.92
C ILE A 13 13.67 -9.07 1.62
N ALA A 14 12.40 -9.17 1.99
CA ALA A 14 11.68 -8.12 2.71
C ALA A 14 12.39 -7.72 4.00
N ARG A 15 12.82 -8.71 4.81
CA ARG A 15 13.56 -8.50 6.06
C ARG A 15 14.87 -7.74 5.83
N ARG A 16 15.66 -8.10 4.81
CA ARG A 16 16.93 -7.43 4.52
C ARG A 16 16.73 -6.03 3.96
N ALA A 17 15.73 -5.84 3.10
CA ALA A 17 15.42 -4.55 2.49
C ALA A 17 14.93 -3.52 3.52
N HIS A 18 14.14 -3.94 4.51
CA HIS A 18 13.51 -3.06 5.51
C HIS A 18 14.03 -3.25 6.94
N ASN A 19 15.24 -3.79 7.12
CA ASN A 19 15.78 -4.23 8.41
C ASN A 19 15.79 -3.13 9.50
N HIS A 20 15.97 -1.87 9.12
CA HIS A 20 16.02 -0.74 10.04
C HIS A 20 14.86 0.24 9.88
N GLN A 21 13.88 -0.11 9.06
CA GLN A 21 12.77 0.76 8.79
C GLN A 21 11.64 0.54 9.80
N THR A 22 11.05 1.65 10.24
CA THR A 22 9.87 1.65 11.11
C THR A 22 8.68 2.31 10.41
N ARG A 23 7.48 2.05 10.90
CA ARG A 23 6.26 2.73 10.46
C ARG A 23 6.33 4.21 10.80
N LYS A 24 5.85 5.05 9.89
CA LYS A 24 5.95 6.50 10.00
C LYS A 24 5.37 7.04 11.32
N GLY A 25 6.24 7.65 12.12
CA GLY A 25 5.86 8.25 13.41
C GLY A 25 5.68 7.27 14.55
N SER A 26 6.27 6.05 14.44
CA SER A 26 6.30 5.05 15.52
C SER A 26 7.60 4.23 15.46
N ASP A 27 7.84 3.42 16.50
CA ASP A 27 8.96 2.47 16.56
C ASP A 27 8.56 1.07 16.07
N VAL A 28 7.37 0.91 15.52
CA VAL A 28 6.87 -0.37 15.00
C VAL A 28 7.67 -0.76 13.76
N PRO A 29 8.29 -1.96 13.71
CA PRO A 29 9.04 -2.40 12.54
C PRO A 29 8.18 -2.41 11.27
N TYR A 30 8.73 -1.92 10.16
CA TYR A 30 8.02 -1.87 8.86
C TYR A 30 7.57 -3.25 8.38
N LEU A 31 8.31 -4.29 8.74
CA LEU A 31 7.96 -5.68 8.47
C LEU A 31 6.55 -6.05 8.93
N SER A 32 6.05 -5.44 10.01
CA SER A 32 4.69 -5.68 10.50
C SER A 32 3.63 -5.35 9.44
N HIS A 33 3.88 -4.28 8.66
CA HIS A 33 3.03 -3.89 7.54
C HIS A 33 3.09 -4.91 6.39
N LEU A 34 4.28 -5.30 5.97
CA LEU A 34 4.48 -6.22 4.85
C LEU A 34 3.82 -7.58 5.13
N PHE A 35 3.99 -8.12 6.33
CA PHE A 35 3.33 -9.36 6.75
C PHE A 35 1.81 -9.20 6.86
N ALA A 36 1.31 -8.08 7.35
CA ALA A 36 -0.13 -7.82 7.41
C ALA A 36 -0.76 -7.74 6.01
N VAL A 37 -0.10 -7.08 5.06
CA VAL A 37 -0.55 -7.01 3.66
C VAL A 37 -0.53 -8.40 3.02
N ALA A 38 0.54 -9.18 3.22
CA ALA A 38 0.62 -10.55 2.72
C ALA A 38 -0.50 -11.45 3.31
N ALA A 39 -0.79 -11.33 4.61
CA ALA A 39 -1.89 -12.05 5.26
C ALA A 39 -3.24 -11.68 4.64
N LEU A 40 -3.53 -10.40 4.42
CA LEU A 40 -4.76 -9.93 3.77
C LEU A 40 -4.89 -10.45 2.32
N VAL A 41 -3.78 -10.56 1.59
CA VAL A 41 -3.77 -11.16 0.25
C VAL A 41 -4.09 -12.65 0.32
N MET A 42 -3.52 -13.40 1.28
CA MET A 42 -3.86 -14.81 1.53
C MET A 42 -5.34 -15.00 1.86
N GLU A 43 -5.88 -14.21 2.80
CA GLU A 43 -7.29 -14.22 3.20
C GLU A 43 -8.24 -13.88 2.03
N SER A 44 -7.75 -13.11 1.06
CA SER A 44 -8.48 -12.76 -0.15
C SER A 44 -8.40 -13.82 -1.25
N GLY A 45 -7.71 -14.95 -1.00
CA GLY A 45 -7.53 -16.04 -1.97
C GLY A 45 -6.46 -15.76 -3.02
N GLY A 46 -5.51 -14.86 -2.73
CA GLY A 46 -4.41 -14.52 -3.65
C GLY A 46 -3.46 -15.70 -3.90
N SER A 47 -2.88 -15.76 -5.10
CA SER A 47 -1.88 -16.75 -5.49
C SER A 47 -0.58 -16.61 -4.69
N GLU A 48 0.28 -17.63 -4.73
CA GLU A 48 1.62 -17.56 -4.10
C GLU A 48 2.43 -16.37 -4.66
N ASP A 49 2.35 -16.11 -5.96
CA ASP A 49 3.04 -14.96 -6.58
C ASP A 49 2.54 -13.62 -6.03
N GLN A 50 1.22 -13.48 -5.86
CA GLN A 50 0.64 -12.28 -5.24
C GLN A 50 1.04 -12.13 -3.77
N VAL A 51 1.14 -13.23 -3.01
CA VAL A 51 1.59 -13.19 -1.61
C VAL A 51 3.07 -12.82 -1.52
N CYS A 52 3.92 -13.40 -2.37
CA CYS A 52 5.33 -13.02 -2.45
C CYS A 52 5.50 -11.54 -2.85
N ALA A 53 4.73 -11.09 -3.84
CA ALA A 53 4.75 -9.69 -4.25
C ALA A 53 4.21 -8.76 -3.15
N ALA A 54 3.24 -9.20 -2.35
CA ALA A 54 2.72 -8.45 -1.22
C ALA A 54 3.78 -8.23 -0.11
N LEU A 55 4.64 -9.22 0.14
CA LEU A 55 5.78 -9.05 1.05
C LEU A 55 6.82 -8.04 0.53
N LEU A 56 6.86 -7.82 -0.78
CA LEU A 56 7.90 -7.04 -1.46
C LEU A 56 7.39 -5.72 -2.07
N HIS A 57 6.10 -5.40 -1.91
CA HIS A 57 5.43 -4.34 -2.67
C HIS A 57 6.08 -2.95 -2.51
N ASP A 58 6.69 -2.67 -1.36
CA ASP A 58 7.36 -1.41 -1.05
C ASP A 58 8.91 -1.46 -1.23
N VAL A 59 9.49 -2.65 -1.53
CA VAL A 59 10.96 -2.81 -1.60
C VAL A 59 11.59 -1.88 -2.62
N LEU A 60 11.00 -1.76 -3.81
CA LEU A 60 11.56 -0.91 -4.87
C LEU A 60 11.39 0.58 -4.56
N GLU A 61 10.32 0.98 -3.87
CA GLU A 61 10.08 2.38 -3.50
C GLU A 61 10.96 2.84 -2.33
N ASP A 62 11.12 1.99 -1.32
CA ASP A 62 11.75 2.37 -0.06
C ASP A 62 13.21 1.93 0.05
N ALA A 63 13.58 0.78 -0.52
CA ALA A 63 14.95 0.25 -0.47
C ALA A 63 15.70 0.37 -1.82
N GLY A 64 15.00 0.74 -2.90
CA GLY A 64 15.57 1.08 -4.19
C GLY A 64 15.50 -0.02 -5.24
N VAL A 65 15.62 0.39 -6.50
CA VAL A 65 15.47 -0.50 -7.68
C VAL A 65 16.57 -1.56 -7.81
N GLY A 66 17.67 -1.44 -7.07
CA GLY A 66 18.75 -2.44 -7.05
C GLY A 66 18.29 -3.85 -6.64
N TRP A 67 17.18 -3.96 -5.90
CA TRP A 67 16.60 -5.23 -5.49
C TRP A 67 15.92 -6.01 -6.63
N SER A 68 15.63 -5.35 -7.77
CA SER A 68 14.94 -6.00 -8.90
C SER A 68 15.63 -7.25 -9.41
N GLY A 69 16.98 -7.24 -9.44
CA GLY A 69 17.77 -8.39 -9.91
C GLY A 69 17.59 -9.62 -9.01
N GLU A 70 17.62 -9.42 -7.70
CA GLU A 70 17.45 -10.50 -6.72
C GLU A 70 16.00 -11.02 -6.70
N ILE A 71 15.00 -10.11 -6.72
CA ILE A 71 13.57 -10.49 -6.79
C ILE A 71 13.32 -11.37 -8.02
N ARG A 72 13.87 -10.98 -9.19
CA ARG A 72 13.76 -11.76 -10.43
C ARG A 72 14.41 -13.12 -10.31
N ALA A 73 15.61 -13.20 -9.76
CA ALA A 73 16.38 -14.46 -9.65
C ALA A 73 15.72 -15.46 -8.70
N GLU A 74 15.22 -14.99 -7.55
CA GLU A 74 14.68 -15.84 -6.49
C GLU A 74 13.19 -16.17 -6.66
N LEU A 75 12.41 -15.27 -7.27
CA LEU A 75 10.96 -15.36 -7.31
C LEU A 75 10.36 -15.35 -8.73
N GLY A 76 11.17 -15.00 -9.72
CA GLY A 76 10.76 -14.97 -11.13
C GLY A 76 10.23 -13.62 -11.61
N GLU A 77 10.10 -13.51 -12.94
CA GLU A 77 9.71 -12.26 -13.61
C GLU A 77 8.29 -11.80 -13.24
N HIS A 78 7.38 -12.75 -13.03
CA HIS A 78 5.98 -12.42 -12.72
C HIS A 78 5.83 -11.74 -11.35
N VAL A 79 6.52 -12.23 -10.32
CA VAL A 79 6.53 -11.58 -8.99
C VAL A 79 7.13 -10.18 -9.09
N LEU A 80 8.26 -10.01 -9.80
CA LEU A 80 8.85 -8.69 -10.02
C LEU A 80 7.86 -7.75 -10.73
N ALA A 81 7.16 -8.22 -11.76
CA ALA A 81 6.17 -7.42 -12.48
C ALA A 81 5.03 -6.97 -11.57
N LEU A 82 4.55 -7.83 -10.66
CA LEU A 82 3.54 -7.49 -9.66
C LEU A 82 4.06 -6.42 -8.67
N VAL A 83 5.30 -6.56 -8.19
CA VAL A 83 5.93 -5.56 -7.30
C VAL A 83 6.02 -4.21 -8.00
N VAL A 84 6.50 -4.16 -9.25
CA VAL A 84 6.55 -2.93 -10.05
C VAL A 84 5.16 -2.32 -10.21
N ALA A 85 4.15 -3.15 -10.47
CA ALA A 85 2.76 -2.71 -10.61
C ALA A 85 2.14 -2.17 -9.30
N CYS A 86 2.72 -2.44 -8.15
CA CYS A 86 2.26 -1.89 -6.85
C CYS A 86 2.98 -0.59 -6.46
N THR A 87 4.08 -0.23 -7.13
CA THR A 87 4.94 0.91 -6.77
C THR A 87 4.23 2.24 -7.07
N ASP A 88 4.06 3.11 -6.06
CA ASP A 88 3.37 4.43 -6.15
C ASP A 88 4.22 5.51 -6.85
N GLY A 89 5.51 5.29 -7.00
CA GLY A 89 6.47 6.17 -7.66
C GLY A 89 7.86 6.06 -7.06
N LEU A 90 8.86 6.07 -7.93
CA LEU A 90 10.25 6.10 -7.52
C LEU A 90 10.68 7.55 -7.29
N PRO A 91 11.57 7.83 -6.33
CA PRO A 91 12.20 9.14 -6.22
C PRO A 91 13.03 9.43 -7.49
N ASP A 92 13.22 10.71 -7.81
CA ASP A 92 14.12 11.14 -8.88
C ASP A 92 15.60 10.85 -8.52
N ALA A 93 16.52 11.20 -9.42
CA ALA A 93 17.95 10.99 -9.22
C ALA A 93 18.51 11.75 -8.00
N GLU A 94 17.85 12.82 -7.60
CA GLU A 94 18.18 13.67 -6.44
C GLU A 94 17.47 13.22 -5.16
N GLY A 95 16.62 12.18 -5.21
CA GLY A 95 15.87 11.64 -4.06
C GLY A 95 14.59 12.41 -3.73
N HIS A 96 14.15 13.34 -4.58
CA HIS A 96 12.90 14.05 -4.36
C HIS A 96 11.70 13.24 -4.86
N LYS A 97 10.62 13.28 -4.09
CA LYS A 97 9.31 12.76 -4.51
C LYS A 97 8.42 13.91 -4.94
N GLU A 98 7.67 13.71 -6.02
CA GLU A 98 6.63 14.66 -6.46
C GLU A 98 5.62 14.97 -5.36
N SER A 99 4.76 15.97 -5.59
CA SER A 99 3.68 16.33 -4.66
C SER A 99 2.83 15.09 -4.30
N TRP A 100 2.26 15.08 -3.10
CA TRP A 100 1.39 13.99 -2.69
C TRP A 100 0.23 13.79 -3.68
N ARG A 101 -0.42 14.87 -4.08
CA ARG A 101 -1.57 14.85 -4.99
C ARG A 101 -1.19 14.28 -6.37
N THR A 102 -0.06 14.71 -6.93
CA THR A 102 0.45 14.21 -8.22
C THR A 102 0.67 12.69 -8.19
N ARG A 103 1.36 12.21 -7.14
CA ARG A 103 1.60 10.76 -6.97
C ARG A 103 0.30 9.99 -6.82
N LYS A 104 -0.69 10.51 -6.05
CA LYS A 104 -1.97 9.83 -5.85
C LYS A 104 -2.82 9.77 -7.11
N HIS A 105 -2.82 10.82 -7.93
CA HIS A 105 -3.45 10.77 -9.26
C HIS A 105 -2.81 9.70 -10.14
N ARG A 106 -1.47 9.67 -10.24
CA ARG A 106 -0.77 8.63 -11.03
C ARG A 106 -1.10 7.22 -10.54
N TYR A 107 -1.11 7.01 -9.23
CA TYR A 107 -1.47 5.71 -8.66
C TYR A 107 -2.91 5.29 -8.99
N ILE A 108 -3.84 6.23 -8.93
CA ILE A 108 -5.25 6.00 -9.34
C ILE A 108 -5.32 5.65 -10.84
N GLU A 109 -4.61 6.37 -11.70
CA GLU A 109 -4.53 6.06 -13.14
C GLU A 109 -3.95 4.67 -13.38
N HIS A 110 -2.94 4.28 -12.61
CA HIS A 110 -2.39 2.94 -12.66
C HIS A 110 -3.42 1.86 -12.25
N CYS A 111 -4.15 2.07 -11.16
CA CYS A 111 -5.23 1.17 -10.73
C CYS A 111 -6.41 1.09 -11.72
N LEU A 112 -6.58 2.07 -12.60
CA LEU A 112 -7.59 2.07 -13.65
C LEU A 112 -7.20 1.24 -14.87
N GLN A 113 -5.93 0.89 -15.05
CA GLN A 113 -5.47 0.06 -16.16
C GLN A 113 -6.18 -1.30 -16.16
N ASP A 114 -6.51 -1.79 -17.37
CA ASP A 114 -7.28 -3.03 -17.55
C ASP A 114 -6.45 -4.12 -18.25
N THR A 115 -5.24 -4.37 -17.75
CA THR A 115 -4.40 -5.49 -18.17
C THR A 115 -4.54 -6.67 -17.20
N PRO A 116 -4.24 -7.91 -17.62
CA PRO A 116 -4.23 -9.05 -16.70
C PRO A 116 -3.33 -8.80 -15.47
N LEU A 117 -2.13 -8.28 -15.67
CA LEU A 117 -1.18 -7.95 -14.59
C LEU A 117 -1.75 -6.89 -13.63
N ALA A 118 -2.35 -5.82 -14.18
CA ALA A 118 -2.96 -4.78 -13.35
C ALA A 118 -4.10 -5.35 -12.48
N ARG A 119 -4.94 -6.22 -13.03
CA ARG A 119 -6.01 -6.88 -12.27
C ARG A 119 -5.48 -7.75 -11.13
N GLU A 120 -4.39 -8.48 -11.36
CA GLU A 120 -3.73 -9.27 -10.33
C GLU A 120 -3.12 -8.39 -9.24
N ALA A 121 -2.47 -7.29 -9.60
CA ALA A 121 -1.87 -6.35 -8.66
C ALA A 121 -2.91 -5.64 -7.78
N LEU A 122 -4.16 -5.43 -8.25
CA LEU A 122 -5.21 -4.76 -7.48
C LEU A 122 -5.53 -5.45 -6.14
N VAL A 123 -5.34 -6.75 -6.02
CA VAL A 123 -5.54 -7.48 -4.74
C VAL A 123 -4.51 -7.03 -3.72
N ILE A 124 -3.26 -6.86 -4.14
CA ILE A 124 -2.15 -6.39 -3.31
C ILE A 124 -2.37 -4.91 -2.95
N CYS A 125 -2.70 -4.09 -3.94
CA CYS A 125 -3.01 -2.67 -3.75
C CYS A 125 -4.14 -2.46 -2.73
N ALA A 126 -5.21 -3.21 -2.83
CA ALA A 126 -6.34 -3.11 -1.92
C ALA A 126 -5.99 -3.56 -0.49
N ALA A 127 -5.17 -4.61 -0.34
CA ALA A 127 -4.68 -5.09 0.95
C ALA A 127 -3.77 -4.05 1.62
N ASP A 128 -2.85 -3.44 0.87
CA ASP A 128 -1.99 -2.35 1.35
C ASP A 128 -2.84 -1.16 1.84
N LYS A 129 -3.78 -0.69 1.01
CA LYS A 129 -4.61 0.46 1.38
C LYS A 129 -5.51 0.16 2.57
N LEU A 130 -6.02 -1.06 2.69
CA LEU A 130 -6.77 -1.48 3.88
C LEU A 130 -5.90 -1.42 5.14
N HIS A 131 -4.68 -1.98 5.10
CA HIS A 131 -3.79 -1.96 6.26
C HIS A 131 -3.37 -0.54 6.63
N ASN A 132 -3.03 0.29 5.65
CA ASN A 132 -2.66 1.69 5.86
C ASN A 132 -3.82 2.51 6.46
N LEU A 133 -5.05 2.33 5.97
CA LEU A 133 -6.21 3.03 6.51
C LEU A 133 -6.56 2.57 7.93
N ARG A 134 -6.46 1.27 8.22
CA ARG A 134 -6.62 0.76 9.59
C ARG A 134 -5.62 1.37 10.57
N SER A 135 -4.35 1.48 10.18
CA SER A 135 -3.32 2.14 10.99
C SER A 135 -3.64 3.62 11.21
N LEU A 136 -4.06 4.34 10.16
CA LEU A 136 -4.47 5.74 10.28
C LEU A 136 -5.66 5.91 11.22
N LEU A 137 -6.67 5.04 11.15
CA LEU A 137 -7.84 5.10 12.04
C LEU A 137 -7.47 4.83 13.50
N ILE A 138 -6.48 3.98 13.77
CA ILE A 138 -5.93 3.79 15.11
C ILE A 138 -5.25 5.08 15.58
N ASP A 139 -4.35 5.64 14.76
CA ASP A 139 -3.65 6.90 15.07
C ASP A 139 -4.65 8.05 15.33
N LEU A 140 -5.72 8.14 14.55
CA LEU A 140 -6.76 9.15 14.72
C LEU A 140 -7.54 8.98 16.04
N ARG A 141 -7.76 7.75 16.48
CA ARG A 141 -8.41 7.46 17.77
C ARG A 141 -7.51 7.78 18.97
N GLU A 142 -6.21 7.50 18.86
CA GLU A 142 -5.24 7.67 19.93
C GLU A 142 -4.71 9.10 20.04
N HIS A 143 -4.52 9.77 18.90
CA HIS A 143 -3.85 11.08 18.82
C HIS A 143 -4.73 12.20 18.26
N GLY A 144 -5.99 11.87 17.95
CA GLY A 144 -6.93 12.83 17.34
C GLY A 144 -6.55 13.25 15.92
N PRO A 145 -7.19 14.31 15.40
CA PRO A 145 -7.03 14.78 14.02
C PRO A 145 -5.59 15.13 13.62
N ALA A 146 -4.72 15.44 14.58
CA ALA A 146 -3.30 15.71 14.35
C ALA A 146 -2.56 14.56 13.64
N ALA A 147 -3.08 13.33 13.70
CA ALA A 147 -2.53 12.19 12.96
C ALA A 147 -2.52 12.43 11.44
N LEU A 148 -3.44 13.21 10.88
CA LEU A 148 -3.47 13.56 9.46
C LEU A 148 -2.27 14.41 9.02
N LEU A 149 -1.66 15.18 9.91
CA LEU A 149 -0.51 16.03 9.60
C LEU A 149 0.70 15.24 9.08
N LYS A 150 0.78 13.95 9.42
CA LYS A 150 1.88 13.08 9.00
C LYS A 150 1.81 12.71 7.49
N PHE A 151 0.64 12.76 6.86
CA PHE A 151 0.41 12.11 5.57
C PHE A 151 0.35 13.07 4.39
N VAL A 152 -0.48 14.10 4.44
CA VAL A 152 -0.66 15.05 3.33
C VAL A 152 0.10 16.32 3.65
N LYS A 153 1.36 16.41 3.17
CA LYS A 153 2.22 17.57 3.48
C LYS A 153 1.88 18.82 2.68
N ASP A 154 1.32 18.62 1.48
CA ASP A 154 1.10 19.69 0.50
C ASP A 154 -0.15 20.54 0.79
N GLU A 155 -1.04 20.07 1.66
CA GLU A 155 -2.22 20.83 2.06
C GLU A 155 -1.94 21.61 3.35
N PRO A 156 -2.31 22.89 3.44
CA PRO A 156 -2.00 23.72 4.60
C PRO A 156 -2.87 23.38 5.81
N GLU A 157 -4.17 23.27 5.59
CA GLU A 157 -5.16 23.15 6.66
C GLU A 157 -5.47 21.69 7.00
N LEU A 158 -5.81 21.43 8.26
CA LEU A 158 -6.14 20.08 8.75
C LEU A 158 -7.34 19.49 8.00
N ARG A 159 -8.37 20.32 7.76
CA ARG A 159 -9.57 19.92 7.01
C ARG A 159 -9.22 19.48 5.60
N ASP A 160 -8.41 20.27 4.88
CA ASP A 160 -7.99 19.96 3.51
C ASP A 160 -7.22 18.63 3.45
N LYS A 161 -6.39 18.36 4.46
CA LYS A 161 -5.67 17.07 4.59
C LYS A 161 -6.65 15.91 4.78
N GLY A 162 -7.66 16.09 5.60
CA GLY A 162 -8.72 15.11 5.83
C GLY A 162 -9.50 14.81 4.54
N GLU A 163 -9.96 15.86 3.87
CA GLU A 163 -10.73 15.77 2.63
C GLU A 163 -9.92 15.13 1.50
N ALA A 164 -8.63 15.51 1.34
CA ALA A 164 -7.74 14.91 0.36
C ALA A 164 -7.50 13.40 0.65
N THR A 165 -7.32 13.04 1.93
CA THR A 165 -7.16 11.64 2.34
C THR A 165 -8.43 10.85 2.05
N LEU A 166 -9.60 11.38 2.43
CA LEU A 166 -10.90 10.73 2.19
C LEU A 166 -11.15 10.55 0.68
N TRP A 167 -10.96 11.60 -0.12
CA TRP A 167 -11.07 11.53 -1.59
C TRP A 167 -10.25 10.39 -2.17
N TYR A 168 -8.99 10.25 -1.73
CA TYR A 168 -8.10 9.20 -2.22
C TYR A 168 -8.63 7.79 -1.91
N TYR A 169 -9.05 7.53 -0.67
CA TYR A 169 -9.56 6.24 -0.27
C TYR A 169 -10.93 5.91 -0.89
N GLU A 170 -11.83 6.89 -1.03
CA GLU A 170 -13.12 6.73 -1.71
C GLU A 170 -12.94 6.39 -3.20
N THR A 171 -12.01 7.08 -3.87
CA THR A 171 -11.70 6.83 -5.28
C THR A 171 -11.17 5.39 -5.47
N LEU A 172 -10.22 4.96 -4.64
CA LEU A 172 -9.68 3.62 -4.72
C LEU A 172 -10.71 2.55 -4.37
N LEU A 173 -11.52 2.76 -3.32
CA LEU A 173 -12.62 1.85 -2.98
C LEU A 173 -13.56 1.65 -4.16
N SER A 174 -13.97 2.73 -4.83
CA SER A 174 -14.83 2.67 -6.02
C SER A 174 -14.19 1.85 -7.16
N ILE A 175 -12.87 1.97 -7.38
CA ILE A 175 -12.15 1.17 -8.37
C ILE A 175 -12.14 -0.30 -7.98
N PHE A 176 -11.76 -0.62 -6.76
CA PHE A 176 -11.67 -2.00 -6.27
C PHE A 176 -13.03 -2.72 -6.30
N GLU A 177 -14.12 -2.03 -5.96
CA GLU A 177 -15.47 -2.57 -6.05
C GLU A 177 -15.91 -2.85 -7.49
N ARG A 178 -15.71 -1.89 -8.39
CA ARG A 178 -16.03 -2.07 -9.82
C ARG A 178 -15.23 -3.20 -10.45
N ARG A 179 -14.01 -3.46 -9.96
CA ARG A 179 -13.14 -4.54 -10.42
C ARG A 179 -13.38 -5.87 -9.70
N GLY A 180 -14.30 -5.92 -8.74
CA GLY A 180 -14.65 -7.13 -7.99
C GLY A 180 -13.56 -7.63 -7.06
N VAL A 181 -12.67 -6.73 -6.58
CA VAL A 181 -11.60 -7.07 -5.64
C VAL A 181 -12.21 -7.44 -4.28
N SER A 182 -12.01 -8.67 -3.83
CA SER A 182 -12.64 -9.20 -2.60
C SER A 182 -12.31 -8.41 -1.34
N THR A 183 -11.11 -7.84 -1.25
CA THR A 183 -10.65 -7.00 -0.13
C THR A 183 -11.45 -5.69 0.01
N ALA A 184 -12.10 -5.21 -1.08
CA ALA A 184 -12.90 -3.98 -1.06
C ALA A 184 -14.00 -4.01 0.02
N ARG A 185 -14.63 -5.19 0.26
CA ARG A 185 -15.62 -5.39 1.32
C ARG A 185 -15.11 -5.06 2.73
N LEU A 186 -13.79 -5.26 2.97
CA LEU A 186 -13.13 -4.95 4.24
C LEU A 186 -12.68 -3.49 4.29
N LEU A 187 -12.38 -2.89 3.14
CA LEU A 187 -11.96 -1.49 3.04
C LEU A 187 -13.14 -0.54 3.25
N ARG A 188 -14.35 -0.88 2.78
CA ARG A 188 -15.53 -0.03 2.88
C ARG A 188 -15.83 0.47 4.31
N PRO A 189 -15.94 -0.39 5.35
CA PRO A 189 -16.19 0.10 6.72
C PRO A 189 -15.10 1.04 7.24
N ALA A 190 -13.85 0.83 6.82
CA ALA A 190 -12.76 1.72 7.21
C ALA A 190 -12.87 3.09 6.52
N VAL A 191 -13.27 3.14 5.25
CA VAL A 191 -13.54 4.39 4.53
C VAL A 191 -14.74 5.13 5.14
N ASP A 192 -15.81 4.42 5.50
CA ASP A 192 -16.96 5.01 6.15
C ASP A 192 -16.58 5.63 7.51
N ALA A 193 -15.75 4.95 8.30
CA ALA A 193 -15.23 5.49 9.56
C ALA A 193 -14.35 6.74 9.34
N LEU A 194 -13.51 6.76 8.30
CA LEU A 194 -12.74 7.95 7.95
C LEU A 194 -13.64 9.12 7.55
N ARG A 195 -14.70 8.87 6.78
CA ARG A 195 -15.67 9.89 6.35
C ARG A 195 -16.36 10.57 7.55
N GLU A 196 -16.75 9.78 8.56
CA GLU A 196 -17.32 10.30 9.81
C GLU A 196 -16.34 11.25 10.52
N ILE A 197 -15.08 10.82 10.66
CA ILE A 197 -14.03 11.64 11.29
C ILE A 197 -13.78 12.93 10.51
N VAL A 198 -13.68 12.86 9.18
CA VAL A 198 -13.40 14.02 8.33
C VAL A 198 -14.57 15.02 8.36
N ARG A 199 -15.81 14.54 8.40
CA ARG A 199 -17.00 15.41 8.54
C ARG A 199 -16.96 16.28 9.79
N ASP A 200 -16.44 15.73 10.89
CA ASP A 200 -16.42 16.38 12.20
C ASP A 200 -15.13 17.20 12.45
N LEU A 201 -14.24 17.32 11.44
CA LEU A 201 -13.06 18.20 11.51
C LEU A 201 -13.45 19.68 11.54
N PRO A 202 -12.69 20.50 12.29
CA PRO A 202 -12.91 21.95 12.35
C PRO A 202 -12.69 22.65 11.01
#